data_094b596264eca6508ecfe59c3d5398c1
#
_entry.id   094b596264eca6508ecfe59c3d5398c1
#
_cell.length_a   1.000
_cell.length_b   1.000
_cell.length_c   1.000
_cell.angle_alpha   90.00
_cell.angle_beta   90.00
_cell.angle_gamma   90.00
#
_symmetry.space_group_name_H-M   'P 1'
#
loop_
_entity.id
_entity.type
_entity.pdbx_description
1 polymer ?
#
loop_
_entity_poly.entity_id
_entity_poly.type
_entity_poly.pdbx_seq_one_letter_code
_entity_poly.pdbx_strand_id
1 'polypeptide(L)'
;MNKDELRAKGREVRRMLVGDICADRLDRDVYTDPHMEKFGDVTQEVLFAQLWTRPGLDIKTRSYATMISDVSTGSTEALGLHVRFCRIHGWSEDEIVESMIHLIGYIGVPLVRKAILVASAVFKEMRQEAEAA
;
A
#
# COMPACT_ATOMS: atom_id res chain seq x y z
N MET A 1 16.17 8.03 18.03
CA MET A 1 16.73 6.98 17.13
C MET A 1 17.69 7.61 16.13
N ASN A 2 18.81 6.94 15.85
CA ASN A 2 19.67 7.33 14.74
C ASN A 2 19.08 6.86 13.40
N LYS A 3 19.73 7.23 12.28
CA LYS A 3 19.22 6.88 10.95
C LYS A 3 19.13 5.37 10.71
N ASP A 4 20.09 4.62 11.18
CA ASP A 4 20.10 3.16 11.01
C ASP A 4 18.96 2.50 11.76
N GLU A 5 18.66 2.96 12.95
CA GLU A 5 17.53 2.49 13.75
C GLU A 5 16.20 2.85 13.11
N LEU A 6 16.08 4.08 12.57
CA LEU A 6 14.89 4.51 11.84
C LEU A 6 14.67 3.68 10.58
N ARG A 7 15.72 3.41 9.82
CA ARG A 7 15.62 2.58 8.61
C ARG A 7 15.18 1.15 8.94
N ALA A 8 15.75 0.58 10.01
CA ALA A 8 15.37 -0.76 10.46
C ALA A 8 13.89 -0.80 10.87
N LYS A 9 13.43 0.20 11.62
CA LYS A 9 12.02 0.33 12.02
C LYS A 9 11.12 0.50 10.80
N GLY A 10 11.53 1.33 9.87
CA GLY A 10 10.79 1.56 8.63
C GLY A 10 10.64 0.31 7.78
N ARG A 11 11.69 -0.51 7.66
CA ARG A 11 11.62 -1.79 6.96
C ARG A 11 10.64 -2.74 7.63
N GLU A 12 10.66 -2.80 8.95
CA GLU A 12 9.72 -3.63 9.72
C GLU A 12 8.27 -3.21 9.48
N VAL A 13 7.98 -1.91 9.55
CA VAL A 13 6.64 -1.37 9.33
C VAL A 13 6.18 -1.60 7.89
N ARG A 14 7.02 -1.30 6.90
CA ARG A 14 6.70 -1.53 5.49
C ARG A 14 6.35 -2.99 5.22
N ARG A 15 7.14 -3.90 5.75
CA ARG A 15 6.91 -5.34 5.61
C ARG A 15 5.60 -5.79 6.24
N MET A 16 5.29 -5.25 7.42
CA MET A 16 4.00 -5.50 8.08
C MET A 16 2.83 -5.02 7.21
N LEU A 17 2.97 -3.88 6.55
CA LEU A 17 1.90 -3.30 5.73
C LEU A 17 1.66 -4.08 4.44
N VAL A 18 2.69 -4.48 3.73
CA VAL A 18 2.57 -5.05 2.38
C VAL A 18 2.62 -6.59 2.36
N GLY A 19 3.05 -7.19 3.44
CA GLY A 19 3.22 -8.64 3.57
C GLY A 19 4.59 -9.12 3.06
N ASP A 20 5.02 -10.28 3.52
CA ASP A 20 6.37 -10.81 3.26
C ASP A 20 6.62 -11.10 1.79
N ILE A 21 5.67 -11.73 1.09
CA ILE A 21 5.82 -12.09 -0.33
C ILE A 21 6.06 -10.85 -1.19
N CYS A 22 5.22 -9.83 -1.01
CA CYS A 22 5.34 -8.58 -1.76
C CYS A 22 6.58 -7.78 -1.35
N ALA A 23 6.91 -7.75 -0.04
CA ALA A 23 8.11 -7.08 0.45
C ALA A 23 9.38 -7.69 -0.16
N ASP A 24 9.48 -9.01 -0.20
CA ASP A 24 10.62 -9.72 -0.80
C ASP A 24 10.73 -9.42 -2.29
N ARG A 25 9.61 -9.39 -3.01
CA ARG A 25 9.58 -9.06 -4.44
C ARG A 25 10.05 -7.62 -4.69
N LEU A 26 9.58 -6.66 -3.90
CA LEU A 26 10.00 -5.26 -4.01
C LEU A 26 11.48 -5.09 -3.72
N ASP A 27 11.99 -5.75 -2.69
CA ASP A 27 13.40 -5.69 -2.33
C ASP A 27 14.29 -6.26 -3.45
N ARG A 28 13.84 -7.33 -4.10
CA ARG A 28 14.59 -7.96 -5.20
C ARG A 28 14.49 -7.17 -6.51
N ASP A 29 13.29 -6.71 -6.88
CA ASP A 29 13.02 -6.21 -8.22
C ASP A 29 13.06 -4.68 -8.33
N VAL A 30 12.87 -3.95 -7.24
CA VAL A 30 12.78 -2.48 -7.23
C VAL A 30 13.91 -1.84 -6.46
N TYR A 31 14.13 -2.24 -5.22
CA TYR A 31 15.04 -1.55 -4.30
C TYR A 31 16.50 -1.98 -4.43
N THR A 32 16.83 -2.81 -5.42
CA THR A 32 18.21 -3.09 -5.83
C THR A 32 18.76 -2.04 -6.79
N ASP A 33 17.89 -1.27 -7.44
CA ASP A 33 18.30 -0.13 -8.25
C ASP A 33 18.90 0.97 -7.36
N PRO A 34 20.09 1.54 -7.70
CA PRO A 34 20.75 2.53 -6.83
C PRO A 34 19.91 3.78 -6.54
N HIS A 35 19.09 4.22 -7.49
CA HIS A 35 18.23 5.39 -7.28
C HIS A 35 17.05 5.05 -6.38
N MET A 36 16.46 3.89 -6.55
CA MET A 36 15.36 3.42 -5.70
C MET A 36 15.82 3.06 -4.30
N GLU A 37 17.07 2.62 -4.15
CA GLU A 37 17.66 2.41 -2.82
C GLU A 37 17.71 3.70 -2.01
N LYS A 38 18.13 4.81 -2.62
CA LYS A 38 18.13 6.13 -1.97
C LYS A 38 16.72 6.57 -1.58
N PHE A 39 15.78 6.39 -2.48
CA PHE A 39 14.36 6.68 -2.23
C PHE A 39 13.84 5.80 -1.07
N GLY A 40 14.15 4.52 -1.11
CA GLY A 40 13.78 3.56 -0.07
C GLY A 40 14.32 3.94 1.31
N ASP A 41 15.57 4.39 1.39
CA ASP A 41 16.17 4.84 2.64
C ASP A 41 15.39 5.99 3.27
N VAL A 42 15.05 7.00 2.47
CA VAL A 42 14.29 8.16 2.95
C VAL A 42 12.87 7.76 3.37
N THR A 43 12.19 6.96 2.57
CA THR A 43 10.81 6.53 2.90
C THR A 43 10.79 5.65 4.15
N GLN A 44 11.79 4.82 4.36
CA GLN A 44 11.89 4.01 5.58
C GLN A 44 12.10 4.89 6.82
N GLU A 45 12.98 5.90 6.73
CA GLU A 45 13.26 6.80 7.85
C GLU A 45 12.06 7.69 8.20
N VAL A 46 11.47 8.33 7.20
CA VAL A 46 10.49 9.40 7.39
C VAL A 46 9.07 8.86 7.33
N LEU A 47 8.73 8.10 6.32
CA LEU A 47 7.35 7.67 6.07
C LEU A 47 6.97 6.51 6.98
N PHE A 48 7.68 5.39 6.88
CA PHE A 48 7.28 4.18 7.58
C PHE A 48 7.65 4.20 9.06
N ALA A 49 8.85 4.65 9.40
CA ALA A 49 9.29 4.68 10.80
C ALA A 49 8.58 5.76 11.61
N GLN A 50 8.27 6.91 11.03
CA GLN A 50 7.79 8.06 11.80
C GLN A 50 6.33 8.42 11.51
N LEU A 51 5.89 8.44 10.25
CA LEU A 51 4.52 8.83 9.93
C LEU A 51 3.51 7.71 10.24
N TRP A 52 3.76 6.50 9.75
CA TRP A 52 2.86 5.36 9.92
C TRP A 52 2.74 4.88 11.36
N THR A 53 3.68 5.25 12.22
CA THR A 53 3.70 4.86 13.64
C THR A 53 3.07 5.92 14.56
N ARG A 54 2.58 7.02 14.03
CA ARG A 54 1.92 8.05 14.83
C ARG A 54 0.65 7.49 15.48
N PRO A 55 0.35 7.87 16.73
CA PRO A 55 -0.77 7.26 17.48
C PRO A 55 -2.16 7.81 17.10
N GLY A 56 -2.25 8.83 16.26
CA GLY A 56 -3.51 9.52 15.98
C GLY A 56 -4.55 8.71 15.18
N LEU A 57 -4.13 7.72 14.41
CA LEU A 57 -4.97 6.82 13.63
C LEU A 57 -4.41 5.41 13.68
N ASP A 58 -5.28 4.41 13.62
CA ASP A 58 -4.85 3.03 13.51
C ASP A 58 -4.36 2.68 12.08
N ILE A 59 -3.73 1.54 11.96
CA ILE A 59 -3.15 1.07 10.68
C ILE A 59 -4.26 0.82 9.63
N LYS A 60 -5.39 0.27 10.05
CA LYS A 60 -6.52 0.01 9.14
C LYS A 60 -7.01 1.30 8.50
N THR A 61 -7.21 2.35 9.28
CA THR A 61 -7.67 3.66 8.80
C THR A 61 -6.61 4.36 7.95
N ARG A 62 -5.34 4.29 8.36
CA ARG A 62 -4.23 4.85 7.57
C ARG A 62 -4.14 4.19 6.20
N SER A 63 -4.29 2.88 6.14
CA SER A 63 -4.29 2.13 4.88
C SER A 63 -5.42 2.60 3.96
N TYR A 64 -6.59 2.79 4.50
CA TYR A 64 -7.76 3.28 3.77
C TYR A 64 -7.53 4.70 3.22
N ALA A 65 -7.09 5.63 4.06
CA ALA A 65 -6.79 7.00 3.64
C ALA A 65 -5.77 7.05 2.51
N THR A 66 -4.74 6.22 2.60
CA THR A 66 -3.69 6.12 1.59
C THR A 66 -4.25 5.59 0.26
N MET A 67 -5.07 4.54 0.32
CA MET A 67 -5.74 3.99 -0.86
C MET A 67 -6.64 5.01 -1.54
N ILE A 68 -7.47 5.72 -0.78
CA ILE A 68 -8.38 6.75 -1.32
C ILE A 68 -7.59 7.88 -2.01
N SER A 69 -6.45 8.26 -1.45
CA SER A 69 -5.56 9.25 -2.07
C SER A 69 -5.11 8.80 -3.46
N ASP A 70 -4.71 7.53 -3.61
CA ASP A 70 -4.27 6.99 -4.90
C ASP A 70 -5.42 6.96 -5.92
N VAL A 71 -6.61 6.55 -5.51
CA VAL A 71 -7.80 6.54 -6.38
C VAL A 71 -8.06 7.96 -6.89
N SER A 72 -8.04 8.93 -6.01
CA SER A 72 -8.36 10.33 -6.31
C SER A 72 -7.35 10.99 -7.24
N THR A 73 -6.10 10.56 -7.20
CA THR A 73 -5.02 11.12 -8.04
C THR A 73 -4.72 10.28 -9.29
N GLY A 74 -5.35 9.12 -9.44
CA GLY A 74 -5.08 8.23 -10.56
C GLY A 74 -3.74 7.51 -10.48
N SER A 75 -3.18 7.37 -9.28
CA SER A 75 -1.86 6.74 -9.03
C SER A 75 -1.98 5.22 -9.01
N THR A 76 -2.17 4.61 -10.18
CA THR A 76 -2.52 3.18 -10.30
C THR A 76 -1.45 2.22 -9.81
N GLU A 77 -0.17 2.54 -9.98
CA GLU A 77 0.93 1.68 -9.48
C GLU A 77 0.96 1.66 -7.96
N ALA A 78 0.91 2.83 -7.33
CA ALA A 78 0.84 2.95 -5.88
C ALA A 78 -0.43 2.30 -5.33
N LEU A 79 -1.55 2.45 -6.02
CA LEU A 79 -2.83 1.87 -5.63
C LEU A 79 -2.75 0.36 -5.45
N GLY A 80 -2.05 -0.33 -6.35
CA GLY A 80 -1.90 -1.79 -6.25
C GLY A 80 -1.29 -2.23 -4.92
N LEU A 81 -0.27 -1.51 -4.45
CA LEU A 81 0.34 -1.77 -3.14
C LEU A 81 -0.61 -1.43 -1.99
N HIS A 82 -1.30 -0.31 -2.08
CA HIS A 82 -2.15 0.16 -0.99
C HIS A 82 -3.47 -0.60 -0.88
N VAL A 83 -3.95 -1.21 -1.95
CA VAL A 83 -5.03 -2.21 -1.88
C VAL A 83 -4.59 -3.41 -1.05
N ARG A 84 -3.33 -3.86 -1.19
CA ARG A 84 -2.76 -4.92 -0.33
C ARG A 84 -2.76 -4.50 1.13
N PHE A 85 -2.33 -3.27 1.45
CA PHE A 85 -2.37 -2.75 2.81
C PHE A 85 -3.79 -2.88 3.39
N CYS A 86 -4.78 -2.45 2.63
CA CYS A 86 -6.19 -2.52 3.06
C CYS A 86 -6.65 -3.97 3.30
N ARG A 87 -6.35 -4.88 2.38
CA ARG A 87 -6.74 -6.29 2.52
C ARG A 87 -6.07 -6.96 3.72
N ILE A 88 -4.79 -6.72 3.91
CA ILE A 88 -4.03 -7.31 5.03
C ILE A 88 -4.54 -6.79 6.37
N HIS A 89 -4.95 -5.52 6.43
CA HIS A 89 -5.31 -4.87 7.70
C HIS A 89 -6.82 -4.77 7.95
N GLY A 90 -7.61 -5.61 7.28
CA GLY A 90 -8.98 -5.87 7.70
C GLY A 90 -10.11 -5.31 6.83
N TRP A 91 -9.80 -4.71 5.68
CA TRP A 91 -10.82 -4.32 4.71
C TRP A 91 -11.16 -5.47 3.78
N SER A 92 -12.43 -5.76 3.60
CA SER A 92 -12.88 -6.80 2.65
C SER A 92 -12.76 -6.30 1.20
N GLU A 93 -12.75 -7.25 0.25
CA GLU A 93 -12.81 -6.90 -1.18
C GLU A 93 -14.04 -6.04 -1.48
N ASP A 94 -15.20 -6.43 -0.95
CA ASP A 94 -16.45 -5.70 -1.17
C ASP A 94 -16.43 -4.29 -0.58
N GLU A 95 -15.88 -4.13 0.61
CA GLU A 95 -15.74 -2.80 1.23
C GLU A 95 -14.83 -1.88 0.41
N ILE A 96 -13.73 -2.41 -0.11
CA ILE A 96 -12.80 -1.64 -0.95
C ILE A 96 -13.49 -1.19 -2.24
N VAL A 97 -14.17 -2.11 -2.93
CA VAL A 97 -14.88 -1.79 -4.18
C VAL A 97 -16.02 -0.82 -3.94
N GLU A 98 -16.80 -1.02 -2.87
CA GLU A 98 -17.89 -0.11 -2.52
C GLU A 98 -17.38 1.31 -2.23
N SER A 99 -16.24 1.42 -1.57
CA SER A 99 -15.59 2.71 -1.32
C SER A 99 -15.22 3.42 -2.63
N MET A 100 -14.71 2.67 -3.61
CA MET A 100 -14.37 3.21 -4.92
C MET A 100 -15.62 3.65 -5.69
N ILE A 101 -16.67 2.84 -5.67
CA ILE A 101 -17.97 3.16 -6.29
C ILE A 101 -18.54 4.47 -5.71
N HIS A 102 -18.45 4.63 -4.39
CA HIS A 102 -18.88 5.86 -3.73
C HIS A 102 -18.20 7.10 -4.32
N LEU A 103 -16.94 7.00 -4.69
CA LEU A 103 -16.18 8.11 -5.23
C LEU A 103 -16.61 8.55 -6.64
N ILE A 104 -17.45 7.79 -7.34
CA ILE A 104 -17.99 8.20 -8.65
C ILE A 104 -18.63 9.59 -8.57
N GLY A 105 -19.34 9.88 -7.48
CA GLY A 105 -20.00 11.16 -7.25
C GLY A 105 -19.06 12.34 -6.98
N TYR A 106 -17.79 12.08 -6.73
CA TYR A 106 -16.83 13.10 -6.27
C TYR A 106 -15.63 13.29 -7.19
N ILE A 107 -15.17 12.22 -7.86
CA ILE A 107 -13.98 12.27 -8.72
C ILE A 107 -14.25 11.77 -10.15
N GLY A 108 -15.43 11.22 -10.42
CA GLY A 108 -15.85 10.81 -11.76
C GLY A 108 -15.55 9.34 -12.08
N VAL A 109 -16.26 8.87 -13.12
CA VAL A 109 -16.21 7.47 -13.57
C VAL A 109 -14.83 7.00 -14.03
N PRO A 110 -14.05 7.78 -14.83
CA PRO A 110 -12.78 7.27 -15.36
C PRO A 110 -11.76 6.90 -14.29
N LEU A 111 -11.62 7.69 -13.24
CA LEU A 111 -10.70 7.39 -12.13
C LEU A 111 -11.15 6.16 -11.34
N VAL A 112 -12.44 6.05 -11.07
CA VAL A 112 -13.00 4.91 -10.35
C VAL A 112 -12.88 3.63 -11.16
N ARG A 113 -13.12 3.68 -12.46
CA ARG A 113 -12.96 2.52 -13.35
C ARG A 113 -11.53 1.97 -13.29
N LYS A 114 -10.54 2.83 -13.43
CA LYS A 114 -9.11 2.44 -13.29
C LYS A 114 -8.84 1.78 -11.95
N ALA A 115 -9.34 2.37 -10.89
CA ALA A 115 -9.10 1.90 -9.52
C ALA A 115 -9.69 0.49 -9.31
N ILE A 116 -10.91 0.25 -9.75
CA ILE A 116 -11.56 -1.07 -9.59
C ILE A 116 -10.82 -2.14 -10.40
N LEU A 117 -10.35 -1.81 -11.60
CA LEU A 117 -9.56 -2.75 -12.39
C LEU A 117 -8.26 -3.14 -11.69
N VAL A 118 -7.57 -2.18 -11.10
CA VAL A 118 -6.35 -2.43 -10.30
C VAL A 118 -6.68 -3.29 -9.08
N ALA A 119 -7.71 -2.93 -8.33
CA ALA A 119 -8.12 -3.67 -7.15
C ALA A 119 -8.48 -5.13 -7.47
N SER A 120 -9.25 -5.34 -8.52
CA SER A 120 -9.65 -6.67 -8.97
C SER A 120 -8.44 -7.56 -9.29
N ALA A 121 -7.45 -7.00 -9.99
CA ALA A 121 -6.21 -7.72 -10.30
C ALA A 121 -5.42 -8.06 -9.04
N VAL A 122 -5.33 -7.14 -8.09
CA VAL A 122 -4.64 -7.37 -6.80
C VAL A 122 -5.35 -8.45 -5.98
N PHE A 123 -6.66 -8.41 -5.91
CA PHE A 123 -7.44 -9.44 -5.19
C PHE A 123 -7.16 -10.84 -5.74
N LYS A 124 -7.17 -10.98 -7.06
CA LYS A 124 -6.86 -12.25 -7.73
C LYS A 124 -5.45 -12.72 -7.40
N GLU A 125 -4.47 -11.83 -7.49
CA GLU A 125 -3.07 -12.12 -7.17
C GLU A 125 -2.91 -12.58 -5.72
N MET A 126 -3.55 -11.89 -4.77
CA MET A 126 -3.49 -12.24 -3.36
C MET A 126 -4.15 -13.59 -3.07
N ARG A 127 -5.27 -13.90 -3.74
CA ARG A 127 -5.90 -15.22 -3.62
C ARG A 127 -4.99 -16.34 -4.14
N GLN A 128 -4.31 -16.11 -5.27
CA GLN A 128 -3.34 -17.07 -5.83
C GLN A 128 -2.16 -17.29 -4.88
N GLU A 129 -1.65 -16.24 -4.26
CA GLU A 129 -0.58 -16.32 -3.25
C GLU A 129 -1.02 -17.15 -2.04
N ALA A 130 -2.24 -16.95 -1.58
CA ALA A 130 -2.81 -17.71 -0.45
C ALA A 130 -2.96 -19.21 -0.77
N GLU A 131 -3.36 -19.55 -1.99
CA GLU A 131 -3.48 -20.94 -2.45
C GLU A 131 -2.12 -21.63 -2.57
N ALA A 132 -1.07 -20.89 -2.91
CA ALA A 132 0.29 -21.41 -3.09
C ALA A 132 1.05 -21.58 -1.76
N ALA A 133 0.56 -21.00 -0.68
CA ALA A 133 1.23 -21.01 0.63
C ALA A 133 1.06 -22.35 1.37
#